data_c07e2b6472ce6aadc2e9ce19f6116e7f
#
_entry.id   c07e2b6472ce6aadc2e9ce19f6116e7f
#
_cell.length_a   1.000
_cell.length_b   1.000
_cell.length_c   1.000
_cell.angle_alpha   90.00
_cell.angle_beta   90.00
_cell.angle_gamma   90.00
#
_symmetry.space_group_name_H-M   'P 1'
#
loop_
_entity.id
_entity.type
_entity.pdbx_description
1 polymer ?
#
loop_
_entity_poly.entity_id
_entity_poly.type
_entity_poly.pdbx_seq_one_letter_code
_entity_poly.pdbx_strand_id
1 'polypeptide(L)'
;MKKLLILFSVFLFSFSFSESTYKLTIPKELKMSTTEAAQNNSQIESLFSETFSADTYSAANIRKSFGITETTGTKEEEILISSASAFLQSYLTATRYTINEISYIDANTASVTITIISPDIDKYAGANESALMKRAEQYFKEFSGKTVQQVDNDTANQDKYVPVLMASFLRSISDNMKNIKDVNTEKSVVDVHKKNGVWMLDEKILDQLIYSPLF
;
A
#
# COMPACT_ATOMS: atom_id res chain seq x y z
N MET A 1 -23.82 -33.74 39.54
CA MET A 1 -24.20 -32.39 39.15
C MET A 1 -22.92 -31.54 39.10
N LYS A 2 -22.31 -31.44 37.93
CA LYS A 2 -21.09 -30.65 37.71
C LYS A 2 -21.52 -29.23 37.29
N LYS A 3 -21.24 -28.26 38.15
CA LYS A 3 -21.46 -26.84 37.85
C LYS A 3 -20.43 -26.42 36.80
N LEU A 4 -20.92 -26.12 35.60
CA LEU A 4 -20.15 -25.50 34.53
C LEU A 4 -19.92 -24.03 34.90
N LEU A 5 -18.72 -23.70 35.33
CA LEU A 5 -18.30 -22.33 35.54
C LEU A 5 -17.98 -21.74 34.15
N ILE A 6 -18.93 -21.00 33.63
CA ILE A 6 -18.68 -20.18 32.45
C ILE A 6 -17.84 -18.99 32.92
N LEU A 7 -16.53 -19.07 32.64
CA LEU A 7 -15.63 -17.96 32.83
C LEU A 7 -15.91 -16.96 31.69
N PHE A 8 -16.77 -15.98 31.97
CA PHE A 8 -16.87 -14.79 31.18
C PHE A 8 -15.58 -13.99 31.42
N SER A 9 -14.56 -14.25 30.60
CA SER A 9 -13.44 -13.35 30.49
C SER A 9 -13.97 -12.08 29.80
N VAL A 10 -14.41 -11.14 30.62
CA VAL A 10 -14.55 -9.74 30.19
C VAL A 10 -13.14 -9.30 29.77
N PHE A 11 -12.89 -9.31 28.47
CA PHE A 11 -11.78 -8.55 27.90
C PHE A 11 -12.10 -7.08 28.19
N LEU A 12 -11.65 -6.62 29.33
CA LEU A 12 -11.41 -5.20 29.55
C LEU A 12 -10.36 -4.82 28.52
N PHE A 13 -10.81 -4.36 27.35
CA PHE A 13 -10.00 -3.49 26.53
C PHE A 13 -9.68 -2.29 27.41
N SER A 14 -8.54 -2.36 28.06
CA SER A 14 -7.90 -1.19 28.61
C SER A 14 -7.64 -0.31 27.38
N PHE A 15 -8.56 0.61 27.09
CA PHE A 15 -8.26 1.75 26.27
C PHE A 15 -7.20 2.54 27.07
N SER A 16 -5.94 2.16 26.85
CA SER A 16 -4.86 3.06 27.08
C SER A 16 -5.15 4.21 26.14
N PHE A 17 -5.66 5.31 26.65
CA PHE A 17 -5.58 6.59 25.98
C PHE A 17 -4.08 6.89 25.88
N SER A 18 -3.43 6.35 24.87
CA SER A 18 -2.18 6.89 24.37
C SER A 18 -2.56 8.32 23.99
N GLU A 19 -1.92 9.32 24.64
CA GLU A 19 -2.03 10.69 24.17
C GLU A 19 -1.75 10.66 22.67
N SER A 20 -2.75 11.05 21.88
CA SER A 20 -2.64 11.06 20.43
C SER A 20 -1.41 11.90 20.08
N THR A 21 -0.45 11.33 19.38
CA THR A 21 0.80 12.01 19.03
C THR A 21 0.58 13.08 17.95
N TYR A 22 -0.66 13.27 17.50
CA TYR A 22 -1.06 14.20 16.46
C TYR A 22 -2.00 15.29 17.01
N LYS A 23 -2.05 16.40 16.29
CA LYS A 23 -2.96 17.51 16.59
C LYS A 23 -4.38 17.12 16.16
N LEU A 24 -5.36 17.35 17.05
CA LEU A 24 -6.78 17.16 16.77
C LEU A 24 -7.48 18.53 16.71
N THR A 25 -8.17 18.79 15.60
CA THR A 25 -8.95 19.99 15.37
C THR A 25 -10.42 19.64 15.15
N ILE A 26 -11.30 20.07 16.04
CA ILE A 26 -12.77 19.90 15.96
C ILE A 26 -13.43 21.27 15.98
N PRO A 27 -14.18 21.66 14.93
CA PRO A 27 -14.93 22.91 14.94
C PRO A 27 -15.92 22.96 16.13
N LYS A 28 -16.04 24.09 16.77
CA LYS A 28 -16.94 24.26 17.94
C LYS A 28 -18.40 24.01 17.60
N GLU A 29 -18.77 24.25 16.35
CA GLU A 29 -20.11 24.05 15.81
C GLU A 29 -20.45 22.57 15.68
N LEU A 30 -19.44 21.73 15.55
CA LEU A 30 -19.55 20.30 15.37
C LEU A 30 -19.76 19.59 16.71
N LYS A 31 -20.72 19.76 17.45
CA LYS A 31 -21.02 19.23 18.81
C LYS A 31 -20.67 17.74 19.00
N MET A 32 -19.45 17.35 18.58
CA MET A 32 -18.93 16.00 18.70
C MET A 32 -18.51 15.72 20.13
N SER A 33 -18.98 14.64 20.73
CA SER A 33 -18.56 14.22 22.05
C SER A 33 -17.10 13.69 22.03
N THR A 34 -16.42 13.73 23.18
CA THR A 34 -15.05 13.17 23.31
C THR A 34 -15.01 11.69 22.94
N THR A 35 -16.03 10.92 23.33
CA THR A 35 -16.11 9.48 23.01
C THR A 35 -16.27 9.26 21.50
N GLU A 36 -17.12 10.04 20.86
CA GLU A 36 -17.33 9.98 19.40
C GLU A 36 -16.07 10.37 18.63
N ALA A 37 -15.40 11.43 19.06
CA ALA A 37 -14.13 11.83 18.49
C ALA A 37 -13.08 10.72 18.61
N ALA A 38 -12.94 10.09 19.78
CA ALA A 38 -12.01 9.00 20.00
C ALA A 38 -12.31 7.78 19.12
N GLN A 39 -13.58 7.41 18.94
CA GLN A 39 -13.99 6.33 18.05
C GLN A 39 -13.69 6.64 16.59
N ASN A 40 -13.99 7.84 16.13
CA ASN A 40 -13.70 8.28 14.77
C ASN A 40 -12.21 8.31 14.50
N ASN A 41 -11.42 8.85 15.42
CA ASN A 41 -9.95 8.89 15.30
C ASN A 41 -9.38 7.48 15.18
N SER A 42 -9.80 6.54 16.05
CA SER A 42 -9.35 5.15 16.00
C SER A 42 -9.68 4.48 14.66
N GLN A 43 -10.84 4.77 14.07
CA GLN A 43 -11.22 4.25 12.75
C GLN A 43 -10.36 4.88 11.64
N ILE A 44 -10.06 6.18 11.72
CA ILE A 44 -9.17 6.86 10.77
C ILE A 44 -7.74 6.30 10.88
N GLU A 45 -7.23 6.10 12.09
CA GLU A 45 -5.92 5.47 12.32
C GLU A 45 -5.87 4.06 11.72
N SER A 46 -6.91 3.25 11.94
CA SER A 46 -7.03 1.90 11.36
C SER A 46 -7.02 1.95 9.83
N LEU A 47 -7.76 2.88 9.23
CA LEU A 47 -7.80 3.08 7.79
C LEU A 47 -6.41 3.33 7.19
N PHE A 48 -5.61 4.22 7.80
CA PHE A 48 -4.24 4.45 7.36
C PHE A 48 -3.33 3.26 7.63
N SER A 49 -3.48 2.59 8.78
CA SER A 49 -2.72 1.38 9.08
C SER A 49 -2.96 0.27 8.05
N GLU A 50 -4.21 0.06 7.64
CA GLU A 50 -4.57 -0.90 6.60
C GLU A 50 -4.05 -0.47 5.23
N THR A 51 -4.15 0.82 4.89
CA THR A 51 -3.68 1.38 3.62
C THR A 51 -2.17 1.19 3.44
N PHE A 52 -1.38 1.39 4.48
CA PHE A 52 0.08 1.22 4.45
C PHE A 52 0.53 -0.18 4.88
N SER A 53 -0.39 -1.12 5.07
CA SER A 53 -0.03 -2.51 5.39
C SER A 53 0.42 -3.26 4.14
N ALA A 54 1.57 -3.91 4.22
CA ALA A 54 2.08 -4.77 3.16
C ALA A 54 1.10 -5.92 2.81
N ASP A 55 0.38 -6.43 3.79
CA ASP A 55 -0.58 -7.54 3.62
C ASP A 55 -1.77 -7.16 2.73
N THR A 56 -2.14 -5.88 2.68
CA THR A 56 -3.19 -5.35 1.81
C THR A 56 -2.89 -5.59 0.34
N TYR A 57 -1.61 -5.61 -0.04
CA TYR A 57 -1.15 -5.76 -1.43
C TYR A 57 -0.67 -7.18 -1.75
N SER A 58 -1.32 -8.18 -1.17
CA SER A 58 -1.11 -9.58 -1.57
C SER A 58 -1.53 -9.81 -3.04
N ALA A 59 -0.92 -10.80 -3.71
CA ALA A 59 -1.25 -11.14 -5.09
C ALA A 59 -2.76 -11.43 -5.27
N ALA A 60 -3.39 -12.04 -4.27
CA ALA A 60 -4.83 -12.31 -4.27
C ALA A 60 -5.67 -11.03 -4.26
N ASN A 61 -5.29 -10.04 -3.44
CA ASN A 61 -5.99 -8.76 -3.36
C ASN A 61 -5.78 -7.92 -4.64
N ILE A 62 -4.55 -7.90 -5.17
CA ILE A 62 -4.24 -7.23 -6.44
C ILE A 62 -5.07 -7.85 -7.57
N ARG A 63 -5.08 -9.17 -7.70
CA ARG A 63 -5.90 -9.88 -8.70
C ARG A 63 -7.36 -9.49 -8.59
N LYS A 64 -7.90 -9.47 -7.37
CA LYS A 64 -9.30 -9.09 -7.12
C LYS A 64 -9.59 -7.64 -7.54
N SER A 65 -8.70 -6.70 -7.29
CA SER A 65 -8.88 -5.28 -7.67
C SER A 65 -8.88 -5.08 -9.18
N PHE A 66 -8.12 -5.91 -9.92
CA PHE A 66 -8.14 -5.91 -11.39
C PHE A 66 -9.29 -6.73 -12.01
N GLY A 67 -10.16 -7.34 -11.19
CA GLY A 67 -11.24 -8.20 -11.70
C GLY A 67 -10.75 -9.48 -12.37
N ILE A 68 -9.49 -9.88 -12.15
CA ILE A 68 -8.90 -11.08 -12.75
C ILE A 68 -9.27 -12.27 -11.87
N THR A 69 -9.96 -13.24 -12.47
CA THR A 69 -10.26 -14.52 -11.81
C THR A 69 -9.17 -15.54 -12.13
N GLU A 70 -9.07 -16.61 -11.32
CA GLU A 70 -8.11 -17.70 -11.59
C GLU A 70 -8.28 -18.37 -12.97
N THR A 71 -9.46 -18.21 -13.57
CA THR A 71 -9.81 -18.80 -14.86
C THR A 71 -9.58 -17.88 -16.06
N THR A 72 -9.29 -16.59 -15.85
CA THR A 72 -9.21 -15.57 -16.91
C THR A 72 -7.81 -15.00 -17.11
N GLY A 73 -6.90 -15.19 -16.16
CA GLY A 73 -5.54 -14.66 -16.24
C GLY A 73 -4.63 -15.49 -17.15
N THR A 74 -3.80 -14.82 -17.95
CA THR A 74 -2.70 -15.46 -18.67
C THR A 74 -1.53 -15.73 -17.73
N LYS A 75 -0.61 -16.63 -18.14
CA LYS A 75 0.61 -16.90 -17.36
C LYS A 75 1.44 -15.61 -17.17
N GLU A 76 1.50 -14.79 -18.19
CA GLU A 76 2.23 -13.54 -18.22
C GLU A 76 1.64 -12.50 -17.24
N GLU A 77 0.31 -12.41 -17.16
CA GLU A 77 -0.39 -11.57 -16.17
C GLU A 77 -0.18 -12.06 -14.76
N GLU A 78 -0.18 -13.37 -14.51
CA GLU A 78 0.10 -13.95 -13.19
C GLU A 78 1.53 -13.62 -12.70
N ILE A 79 2.50 -13.65 -13.62
CA ILE A 79 3.89 -13.25 -13.32
C ILE A 79 3.94 -11.76 -12.93
N LEU A 80 3.22 -10.91 -13.66
CA LEU A 80 3.14 -9.48 -13.37
C LEU A 80 2.49 -9.22 -12.01
N ILE A 81 1.34 -9.83 -11.74
CA ILE A 81 0.63 -9.69 -10.45
C ILE A 81 1.51 -10.12 -9.27
N SER A 82 2.18 -11.27 -9.40
CA SER A 82 3.07 -11.78 -8.36
C SER A 82 4.27 -10.83 -8.12
N SER A 83 4.85 -10.29 -9.20
CA SER A 83 5.99 -9.38 -9.11
C SER A 83 5.56 -8.01 -8.56
N ALA A 84 4.40 -7.50 -8.95
CA ALA A 84 3.82 -6.26 -8.43
C ALA A 84 3.51 -6.40 -6.93
N SER A 85 2.93 -7.54 -6.51
CA SER A 85 2.69 -7.83 -5.10
C SER A 85 3.99 -7.83 -4.30
N ALA A 86 5.01 -8.55 -4.76
CA ALA A 86 6.30 -8.61 -4.07
C ALA A 86 6.96 -7.22 -3.97
N PHE A 87 6.86 -6.43 -5.04
CA PHE A 87 7.38 -5.06 -5.06
C PHE A 87 6.62 -4.17 -4.06
N LEU A 88 5.29 -4.11 -4.10
CA LEU A 88 4.48 -3.28 -3.21
C LEU A 88 4.65 -3.68 -1.75
N GLN A 89 4.68 -4.97 -1.44
CA GLN A 89 4.93 -5.45 -0.09
C GLN A 89 6.32 -5.04 0.42
N SER A 90 7.35 -5.15 -0.42
CA SER A 90 8.71 -4.74 -0.06
C SER A 90 8.80 -3.23 0.15
N TYR A 91 8.16 -2.45 -0.72
CA TYR A 91 8.11 -1.00 -0.65
C TYR A 91 7.39 -0.52 0.62
N LEU A 92 6.19 -1.04 0.90
CA LEU A 92 5.40 -0.67 2.06
C LEU A 92 6.05 -1.11 3.38
N THR A 93 6.73 -2.27 3.38
CA THR A 93 7.53 -2.70 4.55
C THR A 93 8.66 -1.72 4.87
N ALA A 94 9.22 -1.05 3.85
CA ALA A 94 10.27 -0.05 4.00
C ALA A 94 9.72 1.38 4.20
N THR A 95 8.44 1.61 3.94
CA THR A 95 7.75 2.89 4.10
C THR A 95 7.28 3.07 5.54
N ARG A 96 7.35 4.31 6.03
CA ARG A 96 6.81 4.72 7.32
C ARG A 96 5.88 5.89 7.11
N TYR A 97 4.83 5.98 7.90
CA TYR A 97 3.96 7.14 7.91
C TYR A 97 3.71 7.63 9.35
N THR A 98 3.34 8.89 9.45
CA THR A 98 2.94 9.52 10.71
C THR A 98 1.75 10.41 10.45
N ILE A 99 0.67 10.23 11.19
CA ILE A 99 -0.43 11.19 11.20
C ILE A 99 0.03 12.40 12.03
N ASN A 100 -0.02 13.59 11.44
CA ASN A 100 0.38 14.83 12.08
C ASN A 100 -0.82 15.59 12.63
N GLU A 101 -1.95 15.56 11.90
CA GLU A 101 -3.18 16.26 12.29
C GLU A 101 -4.40 15.53 11.73
N ILE A 102 -5.47 15.48 12.52
CA ILE A 102 -6.83 15.15 12.06
C ILE A 102 -7.68 16.39 12.30
N SER A 103 -8.24 16.96 11.24
CA SER A 103 -9.08 18.14 11.26
C SER A 103 -10.47 17.81 10.73
N TYR A 104 -11.46 17.79 11.59
CA TYR A 104 -12.85 17.54 11.19
C TYR A 104 -13.41 18.75 10.45
N ILE A 105 -14.04 18.51 9.31
CA ILE A 105 -14.77 19.51 8.53
C ILE A 105 -16.25 19.46 8.95
N ASP A 106 -16.78 18.24 9.07
CA ASP A 106 -18.13 17.95 9.57
C ASP A 106 -18.17 16.56 10.26
N ALA A 107 -19.35 16.05 10.59
CA ALA A 107 -19.52 14.76 11.26
C ALA A 107 -19.07 13.54 10.41
N ASN A 108 -18.95 13.73 9.10
CA ASN A 108 -18.66 12.66 8.14
C ASN A 108 -17.45 12.94 7.26
N THR A 109 -16.77 14.06 7.47
CA THR A 109 -15.61 14.47 6.66
C THR A 109 -14.51 14.98 7.58
N ALA A 110 -13.31 14.50 7.36
CA ALA A 110 -12.10 15.00 8.04
C ALA A 110 -10.96 15.10 7.05
N SER A 111 -10.10 16.09 7.27
CA SER A 111 -8.82 16.26 6.56
C SER A 111 -7.70 15.75 7.45
N VAL A 112 -6.91 14.84 6.94
CA VAL A 112 -5.81 14.20 7.67
C VAL A 112 -4.49 14.62 7.06
N THR A 113 -3.64 15.28 7.86
CA THR A 113 -2.28 15.60 7.45
C THR A 113 -1.35 14.46 7.86
N ILE A 114 -0.64 13.89 6.88
CA ILE A 114 0.31 12.80 7.10
C ILE A 114 1.69 13.18 6.57
N THR A 115 2.71 12.60 7.18
CA THR A 115 4.08 12.58 6.65
C THR A 115 4.40 11.15 6.27
N ILE A 116 4.86 10.93 5.04
CA ILE A 116 5.27 9.64 4.50
C ILE A 116 6.78 9.70 4.28
N ILE A 117 7.49 8.67 4.75
CA ILE A 117 8.91 8.47 4.52
C ILE A 117 9.06 7.15 3.77
N SER A 118 9.46 7.21 2.51
CA SER A 118 9.55 6.04 1.62
C SER A 118 10.92 5.93 0.98
N PRO A 119 11.34 4.72 0.53
CA PRO A 119 12.56 4.55 -0.24
C PRO A 119 12.58 5.43 -1.49
N ASP A 120 13.70 6.11 -1.75
CA ASP A 120 13.91 6.88 -2.98
C ASP A 120 14.35 5.94 -4.10
N ILE A 121 13.33 5.33 -4.74
CA ILE A 121 13.53 4.35 -5.81
C ILE A 121 14.18 4.99 -7.03
N ASP A 122 13.79 6.21 -7.39
CA ASP A 122 14.27 6.90 -8.59
C ASP A 122 15.77 7.17 -8.48
N LYS A 123 16.19 7.72 -7.35
CA LYS A 123 17.61 7.96 -7.08
C LYS A 123 18.40 6.66 -7.08
N TYR A 124 17.86 5.61 -6.45
CA TYR A 124 18.50 4.30 -6.43
C TYR A 124 18.60 3.69 -7.83
N ALA A 125 17.50 3.72 -8.60
CA ALA A 125 17.46 3.19 -9.95
C ALA A 125 18.43 3.93 -10.88
N GLY A 126 18.45 5.26 -10.82
CA GLY A 126 19.41 6.05 -11.61
C GLY A 126 20.88 5.74 -11.29
N ALA A 127 21.20 5.56 -10.01
CA ALA A 127 22.56 5.22 -9.58
C ALA A 127 22.97 3.76 -9.89
N ASN A 128 22.00 2.86 -10.09
CA ASN A 128 22.23 1.41 -10.26
C ASN A 128 21.64 0.85 -11.55
N GLU A 129 21.32 1.71 -12.54
CA GLU A 129 20.58 1.35 -13.75
C GLU A 129 21.13 0.09 -14.44
N SER A 130 22.43 0.04 -14.72
CA SER A 130 23.07 -1.09 -15.42
C SER A 130 22.93 -2.42 -14.64
N ALA A 131 23.04 -2.37 -13.30
CA ALA A 131 22.90 -3.56 -12.47
C ALA A 131 21.44 -4.03 -12.40
N LEU A 132 20.50 -3.10 -12.30
CA LEU A 132 19.05 -3.39 -12.30
C LEU A 132 18.61 -3.95 -13.65
N MET A 133 19.06 -3.37 -14.77
CA MET A 133 18.74 -3.86 -16.11
C MET A 133 19.27 -5.27 -16.33
N LYS A 134 20.53 -5.52 -15.95
CA LYS A 134 21.11 -6.86 -16.03
C LYS A 134 20.33 -7.90 -15.20
N ARG A 135 19.85 -7.49 -14.02
CA ARG A 135 19.02 -8.36 -13.18
C ARG A 135 17.63 -8.56 -13.76
N ALA A 136 17.02 -7.51 -14.30
CA ALA A 136 15.73 -7.60 -15.00
C ALA A 136 15.82 -8.54 -16.22
N GLU A 137 16.89 -8.49 -17.02
CA GLU A 137 17.12 -9.42 -18.13
C GLU A 137 17.22 -10.89 -17.66
N GLN A 138 17.84 -11.15 -16.51
CA GLN A 138 17.88 -12.47 -15.91
C GLN A 138 16.48 -12.95 -15.55
N TYR A 139 15.68 -12.12 -14.84
CA TYR A 139 14.29 -12.45 -14.52
C TYR A 139 13.43 -12.62 -15.75
N PHE A 140 13.62 -11.77 -16.76
CA PHE A 140 12.90 -11.92 -18.03
C PHE A 140 13.14 -13.29 -18.67
N LYS A 141 14.40 -13.73 -18.69
CA LYS A 141 14.74 -15.07 -19.19
C LYS A 141 14.16 -16.17 -18.31
N GLU A 142 14.17 -16.03 -17.00
CA GLU A 142 13.59 -17.01 -16.05
C GLU A 142 12.07 -17.13 -16.26
N PHE A 143 11.37 -16.02 -16.44
CA PHE A 143 9.92 -15.98 -16.54
C PHE A 143 9.41 -16.40 -17.94
N SER A 144 10.07 -15.92 -18.99
CA SER A 144 9.63 -16.12 -20.38
C SER A 144 10.26 -17.34 -21.06
N GLY A 145 11.42 -17.81 -20.57
CA GLY A 145 12.27 -18.79 -21.25
C GLY A 145 13.03 -18.22 -22.46
N LYS A 146 12.94 -16.91 -22.72
CA LYS A 146 13.57 -16.23 -23.86
C LYS A 146 14.46 -15.09 -23.38
N THR A 147 15.42 -14.67 -24.19
CA THR A 147 16.14 -13.40 -23.99
C THR A 147 15.33 -12.24 -24.55
N VAL A 148 15.59 -11.01 -24.08
CA VAL A 148 14.98 -9.79 -24.63
C VAL A 148 15.23 -9.71 -26.14
N GLN A 149 16.47 -9.96 -26.59
CA GLN A 149 16.81 -9.95 -28.02
C GLN A 149 16.01 -10.98 -28.86
N GLN A 150 15.68 -12.15 -28.28
CA GLN A 150 14.86 -13.15 -28.98
C GLN A 150 13.40 -12.67 -29.14
N VAL A 151 12.91 -11.88 -28.19
CA VAL A 151 11.57 -11.28 -28.26
C VAL A 151 11.55 -10.10 -29.21
N ASP A 152 12.58 -9.24 -29.19
CA ASP A 152 12.70 -8.11 -30.12
C ASP A 152 12.67 -8.54 -31.59
N ASN A 153 13.20 -9.74 -31.88
CA ASN A 153 13.16 -10.34 -33.22
C ASN A 153 11.81 -11.02 -33.56
N ASP A 154 10.92 -11.21 -32.56
CA ASP A 154 9.59 -11.83 -32.72
C ASP A 154 8.48 -10.76 -32.70
N THR A 155 8.52 -9.86 -33.69
CA THR A 155 7.64 -8.69 -33.77
C THR A 155 6.16 -9.01 -33.71
N ALA A 156 5.75 -10.22 -34.10
CA ALA A 156 4.35 -10.65 -34.07
C ALA A 156 3.82 -10.95 -32.65
N ASN A 157 4.71 -11.17 -31.68
CA ASN A 157 4.34 -11.58 -30.32
C ASN A 157 4.93 -10.66 -29.23
N GLN A 158 5.52 -9.51 -29.58
CA GLN A 158 6.15 -8.60 -28.61
C GLN A 158 5.21 -8.21 -27.48
N ASP A 159 3.97 -7.82 -27.80
CA ASP A 159 2.97 -7.35 -26.83
C ASP A 159 2.69 -8.38 -25.73
N LYS A 160 2.77 -9.66 -26.05
CA LYS A 160 2.59 -10.74 -25.09
C LYS A 160 3.63 -10.70 -23.97
N TYR A 161 4.83 -10.21 -24.26
CA TYR A 161 5.94 -10.18 -23.30
C TYR A 161 6.06 -8.90 -22.52
N VAL A 162 5.27 -7.86 -22.82
CA VAL A 162 5.27 -6.60 -22.06
C VAL A 162 5.00 -6.83 -20.56
N PRO A 163 4.00 -7.62 -20.14
CA PRO A 163 3.79 -7.91 -18.73
C PRO A 163 4.99 -8.59 -18.07
N VAL A 164 5.68 -9.49 -18.79
CA VAL A 164 6.86 -10.18 -18.29
C VAL A 164 8.05 -9.23 -18.11
N LEU A 165 8.23 -8.29 -19.05
CA LEU A 165 9.28 -7.28 -18.95
C LEU A 165 9.07 -6.37 -17.73
N MET A 166 7.83 -5.88 -17.57
CA MET A 166 7.45 -5.07 -16.38
C MET A 166 7.67 -5.87 -15.08
N ALA A 167 7.21 -7.11 -15.02
CA ALA A 167 7.40 -8.00 -13.88
C ALA A 167 8.87 -8.17 -13.51
N SER A 168 9.73 -8.34 -14.53
CA SER A 168 11.17 -8.54 -14.35
C SER A 168 11.84 -7.31 -13.76
N PHE A 169 11.43 -6.12 -14.18
CA PHE A 169 11.92 -4.86 -13.63
C PHE A 169 11.46 -4.65 -12.19
N LEU A 170 10.16 -4.83 -11.91
CA LEU A 170 9.62 -4.76 -10.56
C LEU A 170 10.32 -5.72 -9.61
N ARG A 171 10.60 -6.96 -10.07
CA ARG A 171 11.31 -7.96 -9.27
C ARG A 171 12.75 -7.55 -8.98
N SER A 172 13.44 -6.97 -9.98
CA SER A 172 14.81 -6.51 -9.79
C SER A 172 14.93 -5.40 -8.73
N ILE A 173 13.96 -4.49 -8.66
CA ILE A 173 13.89 -3.45 -7.63
C ILE A 173 13.50 -4.06 -6.28
N SER A 174 12.47 -4.91 -6.24
CA SER A 174 11.98 -5.55 -5.01
C SER A 174 13.09 -6.27 -4.24
N ASP A 175 13.92 -7.06 -4.93
CA ASP A 175 15.04 -7.78 -4.32
C ASP A 175 16.12 -6.85 -3.73
N ASN A 176 16.18 -5.63 -4.22
CA ASN A 176 17.13 -4.61 -3.78
C ASN A 176 16.54 -3.60 -2.78
N MET A 177 15.25 -3.68 -2.47
CA MET A 177 14.55 -2.69 -1.62
C MET A 177 15.29 -2.40 -0.31
N LYS A 178 15.78 -3.44 0.38
CA LYS A 178 16.56 -3.31 1.62
C LYS A 178 17.90 -2.59 1.47
N ASN A 179 18.41 -2.45 0.25
CA ASN A 179 19.67 -1.78 -0.06
C ASN A 179 19.48 -0.28 -0.33
N ILE A 180 18.23 0.17 -0.55
CA ILE A 180 17.90 1.57 -0.76
C ILE A 180 18.02 2.29 0.58
N LYS A 181 18.98 3.20 0.68
CA LYS A 181 19.27 3.96 1.91
C LYS A 181 18.72 5.38 1.87
N ASP A 182 18.63 5.94 0.67
CA ASP A 182 18.03 7.25 0.47
C ASP A 182 16.51 7.15 0.62
N VAL A 183 15.92 8.19 1.17
CA VAL A 183 14.48 8.25 1.41
C VAL A 183 13.91 9.56 0.90
N ASN A 184 12.68 9.50 0.40
CA ASN A 184 11.84 10.64 0.15
C ASN A 184 10.98 10.90 1.38
N THR A 185 10.78 12.18 1.70
CA THR A 185 9.86 12.60 2.75
C THR A 185 8.82 13.51 2.14
N GLU A 186 7.57 13.09 2.18
CA GLU A 186 6.44 13.83 1.65
C GLU A 186 5.45 14.15 2.76
N LYS A 187 4.90 15.36 2.72
CA LYS A 187 3.79 15.76 3.59
C LYS A 187 2.55 15.97 2.73
N SER A 188 1.54 15.15 2.98
CA SER A 188 0.30 15.17 2.22
C SER A 188 -0.90 15.49 3.12
N VAL A 189 -1.92 16.11 2.53
CA VAL A 189 -3.22 16.35 3.16
C VAL A 189 -4.25 15.50 2.43
N VAL A 190 -4.94 14.65 3.17
CA VAL A 190 -5.84 13.63 2.64
C VAL A 190 -7.21 13.79 3.24
N ASP A 191 -8.23 13.91 2.42
CA ASP A 191 -9.60 13.92 2.90
C ASP A 191 -10.14 12.50 3.07
N VAL A 192 -10.79 12.26 4.20
CA VAL A 192 -11.47 11.01 4.51
C VAL A 192 -12.94 11.26 4.74
N HIS A 193 -13.78 10.34 4.27
CA HIS A 193 -15.22 10.46 4.32
C HIS A 193 -15.84 9.27 5.04
N LYS A 194 -16.87 9.53 5.85
CA LYS A 194 -17.63 8.51 6.56
C LYS A 194 -18.86 8.12 5.75
N LYS A 195 -18.92 6.88 5.28
CA LYS A 195 -20.07 6.32 4.56
C LYS A 195 -20.60 5.09 5.30
N ASN A 196 -21.89 5.10 5.62
CA ASN A 196 -22.54 4.01 6.40
C ASN A 196 -21.82 3.71 7.73
N GLY A 197 -21.30 4.74 8.39
CA GLY A 197 -20.61 4.60 9.68
C GLY A 197 -19.14 4.19 9.60
N VAL A 198 -18.57 3.98 8.40
CA VAL A 198 -17.18 3.58 8.16
C VAL A 198 -16.42 4.71 7.47
N TRP A 199 -15.24 5.05 7.98
CA TRP A 199 -14.35 6.01 7.34
C TRP A 199 -13.64 5.37 6.15
N MET A 200 -13.53 6.12 5.06
CA MET A 200 -12.97 5.66 3.78
C MET A 200 -12.07 6.75 3.18
N LEU A 201 -11.03 6.32 2.49
CA LEU A 201 -10.25 7.15 1.58
C LEU A 201 -10.94 7.22 0.22
N ASP A 202 -10.79 8.34 -0.49
CA ASP A 202 -11.15 8.41 -1.92
C ASP A 202 -10.16 7.51 -2.71
N GLU A 203 -10.66 6.71 -3.65
CA GLU A 203 -9.82 5.82 -4.48
C GLU A 203 -8.70 6.58 -5.21
N LYS A 204 -8.97 7.81 -5.68
CA LYS A 204 -7.96 8.66 -6.33
C LYS A 204 -6.80 9.05 -5.40
N ILE A 205 -7.07 9.11 -4.10
CA ILE A 205 -6.06 9.45 -3.09
C ILE A 205 -5.18 8.24 -2.82
N LEU A 206 -5.73 7.04 -2.84
CA LEU A 206 -4.96 5.79 -2.75
C LEU A 206 -3.94 5.70 -3.89
N ASP A 207 -4.37 6.04 -5.11
CA ASP A 207 -3.47 6.08 -6.27
C ASP A 207 -2.33 7.08 -6.06
N GLN A 208 -2.62 8.27 -5.53
CA GLN A 208 -1.61 9.28 -5.27
C GLN A 208 -0.64 8.89 -4.14
N LEU A 209 -1.14 8.33 -3.04
CA LEU A 209 -0.31 7.98 -1.88
C LEU A 209 0.62 6.80 -2.12
N ILE A 210 0.22 5.86 -2.98
CA ILE A 210 0.92 4.58 -3.15
C ILE A 210 1.58 4.48 -4.52
N TYR A 211 0.96 5.00 -5.57
CA TYR A 211 1.43 4.85 -6.95
C TYR A 211 2.16 6.07 -7.50
N SER A 212 1.89 7.28 -7.01
CA SER A 212 2.61 8.49 -7.44
C SER A 212 4.13 8.46 -7.20
N PRO A 213 4.63 7.82 -6.13
CA PRO A 213 6.08 7.64 -5.97
C PRO A 213 6.69 6.60 -6.91
N LEU A 214 5.87 5.91 -7.74
CA LEU A 214 6.29 4.76 -8.55
C LEU A 214 6.28 5.05 -10.05
N PHE A 215 5.72 6.16 -10.48
CA PHE A 215 5.57 6.61 -11.86
C PHE A 215 5.67 8.15 -11.93
#